data_d459101863368f4e4dc9b7a254607fbd
#
_entry.id   d459101863368f4e4dc9b7a254607fbd
#
_cell.length_a   1.000
_cell.length_b   1.000
_cell.length_c   1.000
_cell.angle_alpha   90.00
_cell.angle_beta   90.00
_cell.angle_gamma   90.00
#
_symmetry.space_group_name_H-M   'P 1'
#
loop_
_entity.id
_entity.type
_entity.pdbx_description
1 polymer ?
#
loop_
_entity_poly.entity_id
_entity_poly.type
_entity_poly.pdbx_seq_one_letter_code
_entity_poly.pdbx_strand_id
1 'polypeptide(L)'
;MKGALDSFDFRILKTLQDNASLTNQQVGEQIGLSASQVSRRRQRLEQEGFIRRYRAELSPDLLGLSVVAFVGVTLGAHSRENAQRFRAMVAALPEVQEAHTMTGDVDYMLKVIVPDLPALSRFINDDLLPQEVVQNVRSSIAMETLKDDNLLPLS
;
A
#
# COMPACT_ATOMS: atom_id res chain seq x y z
N MET A 1 -1.45 13.81 22.07
CA MET A 1 -2.51 14.32 21.16
C MET A 1 -1.83 14.75 19.87
N LYS A 2 -2.28 14.25 18.70
CA LYS A 2 -1.79 14.75 17.41
C LYS A 2 -2.23 16.21 17.28
N GLY A 3 -1.31 17.11 16.90
CA GLY A 3 -1.65 18.51 16.68
C GLY A 3 -2.70 18.66 15.58
N ALA A 4 -3.58 19.66 15.68
CA ALA A 4 -4.50 19.99 14.61
C ALA A 4 -3.71 20.47 13.39
N LEU A 5 -4.06 19.98 12.20
CA LEU A 5 -3.50 20.43 10.93
C LEU A 5 -4.10 21.80 10.57
N ASP A 6 -3.26 22.72 10.13
CA ASP A 6 -3.69 23.98 9.53
C ASP A 6 -3.68 23.91 7.99
N SER A 7 -4.15 24.96 7.33
CA SER A 7 -4.22 25.04 5.87
C SER A 7 -2.85 24.90 5.18
N PHE A 8 -1.77 25.36 5.83
CA PHE A 8 -0.41 25.18 5.29
C PHE A 8 0.07 23.75 5.39
N ASP A 9 -0.29 23.04 6.48
CA ASP A 9 0.04 21.62 6.62
C ASP A 9 -0.64 20.77 5.54
N PHE A 10 -1.93 21.04 5.27
CA PHE A 10 -2.64 20.39 4.15
C PHE A 10 -2.00 20.67 2.80
N ARG A 11 -1.56 21.92 2.55
CA ARG A 11 -0.87 22.28 1.31
C ARG A 11 0.49 21.58 1.19
N ILE A 12 1.27 21.47 2.27
CA ILE A 12 2.52 20.70 2.29
C ILE A 12 2.23 19.24 1.97
N LEU A 13 1.27 18.62 2.65
CA LEU A 13 0.91 17.21 2.44
C LEU A 13 0.48 16.96 1.00
N LYS A 14 -0.37 17.82 0.43
CA LYS A 14 -0.82 17.72 -0.96
C LYS A 14 0.35 17.83 -1.93
N THR A 15 1.18 18.86 -1.79
CA THR A 15 2.36 19.06 -2.67
C THR A 15 3.33 17.88 -2.61
N LEU A 16 3.60 17.35 -1.41
CA LEU A 16 4.50 16.21 -1.24
C LEU A 16 3.89 14.89 -1.68
N GLN A 17 2.56 14.76 -1.64
CA GLN A 17 1.86 13.60 -2.16
C GLN A 17 1.95 13.55 -3.69
N ASP A 18 1.85 14.71 -4.35
CA ASP A 18 2.00 14.83 -5.80
C ASP A 18 3.47 14.64 -6.25
N ASN A 19 4.42 15.21 -5.50
CA ASN A 19 5.85 15.07 -5.78
C ASN A 19 6.70 15.13 -4.51
N ALA A 20 7.07 13.97 -4.00
CA ALA A 20 7.89 13.83 -2.80
C ALA A 20 9.36 14.26 -2.97
N SER A 21 9.84 14.45 -4.21
CA SER A 21 11.25 14.82 -4.50
C SER A 21 11.52 16.33 -4.36
N LEU A 22 10.47 17.14 -4.17
CA LEU A 22 10.62 18.58 -4.02
C LEU A 22 11.41 18.94 -2.78
N THR A 23 12.33 19.90 -2.96
CA THR A 23 13.07 20.53 -1.86
C THR A 23 12.14 21.40 -1.01
N ASN A 24 12.51 21.67 0.24
CA ASN A 24 11.74 22.57 1.11
C ASN A 24 11.60 23.98 0.51
N GLN A 25 12.58 24.43 -0.27
CA GLN A 25 12.51 25.71 -1.00
C GLN A 25 11.42 25.66 -2.07
N GLN A 26 11.42 24.64 -2.92
CA GLN A 26 10.42 24.48 -3.98
C GLN A 26 9.00 24.33 -3.43
N VAL A 27 8.84 23.58 -2.36
CA VAL A 27 7.55 23.50 -1.65
C VAL A 27 7.14 24.86 -1.12
N GLY A 28 8.07 25.60 -0.49
CA GLY A 28 7.81 26.93 0.06
C GLY A 28 7.36 27.93 -1.00
N GLU A 29 8.02 27.93 -2.17
CA GLU A 29 7.65 28.78 -3.33
C GLU A 29 6.21 28.52 -3.80
N GLN A 30 5.78 27.25 -3.82
CA GLN A 30 4.42 26.89 -4.23
C GLN A 30 3.33 27.28 -3.22
N ILE A 31 3.65 27.27 -1.93
CA ILE A 31 2.64 27.49 -0.89
C ILE A 31 2.76 28.83 -0.14
N GLY A 32 3.77 29.64 -0.48
CA GLY A 32 3.99 30.96 0.15
C GLY A 32 4.61 30.88 1.54
N LEU A 33 5.55 29.96 1.77
CA LEU A 33 6.32 29.82 3.01
C LEU A 33 7.84 29.85 2.73
N SER A 34 8.63 30.24 3.75
CA SER A 34 10.08 30.07 3.67
C SER A 34 10.49 28.60 3.76
N ALA A 35 11.65 28.25 3.20
CA ALA A 35 12.20 26.91 3.28
C ALA A 35 12.34 26.39 4.72
N SER A 36 12.70 27.27 5.67
CA SER A 36 12.83 26.94 7.09
C SER A 36 11.47 26.65 7.75
N GLN A 37 10.42 27.39 7.36
CA GLN A 37 9.05 27.12 7.84
C GLN A 37 8.54 25.77 7.30
N VAL A 38 8.78 25.47 6.02
CA VAL A 38 8.44 24.16 5.42
C VAL A 38 9.20 23.04 6.12
N SER A 39 10.52 23.20 6.31
CA SER A 39 11.35 22.19 6.99
C SER A 39 10.82 21.84 8.38
N ARG A 40 10.52 22.83 9.22
CA ARG A 40 9.99 22.62 10.56
C ARG A 40 8.62 21.92 10.54
N ARG A 41 7.72 22.33 9.62
CA ARG A 41 6.39 21.72 9.49
C ARG A 41 6.48 20.28 8.98
N ARG A 42 7.30 20.02 7.96
CA ARG A 42 7.55 18.69 7.40
C ARG A 42 8.08 17.74 8.47
N GLN A 43 9.08 18.17 9.25
CA GLN A 43 9.60 17.38 10.36
C GLN A 43 8.53 17.06 11.41
N ARG A 44 7.67 18.01 11.77
CA ARG A 44 6.54 17.75 12.67
C ARG A 44 5.56 16.73 12.08
N LEU A 45 5.18 16.89 10.80
CA LEU A 45 4.26 15.99 10.12
C LEU A 45 4.80 14.54 10.03
N GLU A 46 6.12 14.39 9.89
CA GLU A 46 6.82 13.10 9.95
C GLU A 46 6.79 12.53 11.37
N GLN A 47 7.17 13.31 12.38
CA GLN A 47 7.18 12.88 13.78
C GLN A 47 5.80 12.50 14.31
N GLU A 48 4.76 13.24 13.91
CA GLU A 48 3.37 12.95 14.28
C GLU A 48 2.75 11.81 13.44
N GLY A 49 3.47 11.31 12.41
CA GLY A 49 3.06 10.19 11.56
C GLY A 49 2.01 10.53 10.51
N PHE A 50 1.79 11.80 10.19
CA PHE A 50 0.99 12.22 9.01
C PHE A 50 1.71 11.84 7.73
N ILE A 51 3.04 12.01 7.67
CA ILE A 51 3.91 11.47 6.63
C ILE A 51 4.55 10.21 7.21
N ARG A 52 4.16 9.04 6.70
CA ARG A 52 4.68 7.76 7.18
C ARG A 52 6.01 7.39 6.56
N ARG A 53 6.22 7.75 5.28
CA ARG A 53 7.43 7.45 4.49
C ARG A 53 7.38 8.12 3.13
N TYR A 54 8.53 8.18 2.47
CA TYR A 54 8.67 8.57 1.07
C TYR A 54 9.01 7.32 0.26
N ARG A 55 8.42 7.20 -0.91
CA ARG A 55 8.64 6.08 -1.84
C ARG A 55 8.78 6.59 -3.27
N ALA A 56 9.62 5.94 -4.05
CA ALA A 56 9.57 6.04 -5.49
C ALA A 56 8.41 5.18 -6.00
N GLU A 57 7.67 5.71 -6.96
CA GLU A 57 6.71 4.94 -7.75
C GLU A 57 7.48 4.30 -8.91
N LEU A 58 7.34 2.99 -9.05
CA LEU A 58 8.05 2.22 -10.06
C LEU A 58 7.04 1.68 -11.08
N SER A 59 7.45 1.60 -12.35
CA SER A 59 6.64 0.97 -13.40
C SER A 59 6.75 -0.56 -13.31
N PRO A 60 5.69 -1.28 -12.93
CA PRO A 60 5.73 -2.73 -12.86
C PRO A 60 6.02 -3.36 -14.23
N ASP A 61 5.44 -2.83 -15.30
CA ASP A 61 5.60 -3.34 -16.65
C ASP A 61 7.05 -3.28 -17.13
N LEU A 62 7.75 -2.16 -16.87
CA LEU A 62 9.17 -2.00 -17.23
C LEU A 62 10.08 -2.92 -16.40
N LEU A 63 9.61 -3.37 -15.25
CA LEU A 63 10.30 -4.33 -14.37
C LEU A 63 9.90 -5.77 -14.66
N GLY A 64 9.06 -6.01 -15.68
CA GLY A 64 8.60 -7.35 -16.06
C GLY A 64 7.56 -7.95 -15.10
N LEU A 65 6.87 -7.12 -14.33
CA LEU A 65 5.81 -7.51 -13.38
C LEU A 65 4.43 -7.17 -13.99
N SER A 66 3.98 -8.00 -14.95
CA SER A 66 2.85 -7.66 -15.82
C SER A 66 1.49 -8.20 -15.36
N VAL A 67 1.46 -9.07 -14.33
CA VAL A 67 0.21 -9.66 -13.84
C VAL A 67 -0.16 -9.12 -12.48
N VAL A 68 -1.27 -8.40 -12.43
CA VAL A 68 -1.93 -7.96 -11.19
C VAL A 68 -3.10 -8.88 -10.90
N ALA A 69 -3.15 -9.45 -9.72
CA ALA A 69 -4.24 -10.32 -9.28
C ALA A 69 -4.78 -9.90 -7.91
N PHE A 70 -6.09 -10.04 -7.74
CA PHE A 70 -6.77 -9.93 -6.46
C PHE A 70 -7.09 -11.33 -5.97
N VAL A 71 -6.47 -11.72 -4.85
CA VAL A 71 -6.55 -13.06 -4.31
C VAL A 71 -7.33 -13.02 -3.00
N GLY A 72 -8.55 -13.54 -3.04
CA GLY A 72 -9.41 -13.72 -1.87
C GLY A 72 -9.05 -15.02 -1.14
N VAL A 73 -8.83 -14.91 0.17
CA VAL A 73 -8.47 -16.05 1.02
C VAL A 73 -9.49 -16.20 2.13
N THR A 74 -9.92 -17.47 2.34
CA THR A 74 -10.79 -17.87 3.46
C THR A 74 -10.00 -18.81 4.38
N LEU A 75 -10.07 -18.56 5.70
CA LEU A 75 -9.42 -19.40 6.69
C LEU A 75 -10.33 -20.56 7.14
N GLY A 76 -9.72 -21.71 7.44
CA GLY A 76 -10.44 -22.91 7.87
C GLY A 76 -11.07 -22.79 9.26
N ALA A 77 -10.49 -21.98 10.13
CA ALA A 77 -11.03 -21.69 11.45
C ALA A 77 -10.74 -20.23 11.83
N HIS A 78 -11.78 -19.54 12.28
CA HIS A 78 -11.68 -18.14 12.74
C HIS A 78 -11.12 -18.08 14.16
N SER A 79 -9.82 -18.36 14.33
CA SER A 79 -9.13 -18.16 15.59
C SER A 79 -8.16 -17.00 15.51
N ARG A 80 -7.90 -16.37 16.68
CA ARG A 80 -6.92 -15.30 16.77
C ARG A 80 -5.51 -15.77 16.36
N GLU A 81 -5.19 -17.02 16.68
CA GLU A 81 -3.90 -17.62 16.35
C GLU A 81 -3.76 -17.81 14.83
N ASN A 82 -4.76 -18.35 14.16
CA ASN A 82 -4.76 -18.52 12.70
C ASN A 82 -4.65 -17.17 11.99
N ALA A 83 -5.37 -16.15 12.46
CA ALA A 83 -5.26 -14.80 11.93
C ALA A 83 -3.85 -14.20 12.09
N GLN A 84 -3.18 -14.46 13.22
CA GLN A 84 -1.81 -14.01 13.44
C GLN A 84 -0.81 -14.74 12.54
N ARG A 85 -0.93 -16.06 12.41
CA ARG A 85 -0.09 -16.88 11.52
C ARG A 85 -0.23 -16.43 10.07
N PHE A 86 -1.46 -16.23 9.61
CA PHE A 86 -1.72 -15.73 8.25
C PHE A 86 -1.12 -14.35 8.01
N ARG A 87 -1.28 -13.41 8.95
CA ARG A 87 -0.68 -12.07 8.84
C ARG A 87 0.84 -12.11 8.77
N ALA A 88 1.48 -12.93 9.58
CA ALA A 88 2.93 -13.09 9.58
C ALA A 88 3.43 -13.66 8.24
N MET A 89 2.74 -14.67 7.71
CA MET A 89 3.02 -15.24 6.40
C MET A 89 2.91 -14.22 5.29
N VAL A 90 1.77 -13.53 5.19
CA VAL A 90 1.52 -12.53 4.14
C VAL A 90 2.55 -11.40 4.19
N ALA A 91 2.96 -10.97 5.38
CA ALA A 91 3.96 -9.92 5.54
C ALA A 91 5.36 -10.31 5.01
N ALA A 92 5.64 -11.61 4.85
CA ALA A 92 6.90 -12.14 4.34
C ALA A 92 6.88 -12.37 2.81
N LEU A 93 5.72 -12.30 2.16
CA LEU A 93 5.57 -12.56 0.72
C LEU A 93 5.76 -11.25 -0.08
N PRO A 94 6.85 -11.10 -0.84
CA PRO A 94 7.14 -9.88 -1.58
C PRO A 94 6.18 -9.61 -2.73
N GLU A 95 5.52 -10.63 -3.27
CA GLU A 95 4.51 -10.52 -4.31
C GLU A 95 3.24 -9.80 -3.82
N VAL A 96 2.99 -9.83 -2.50
CA VAL A 96 1.82 -9.19 -1.89
C VAL A 96 2.09 -7.70 -1.68
N GLN A 97 1.43 -6.87 -2.46
CA GLN A 97 1.51 -5.41 -2.36
C GLN A 97 0.62 -4.86 -1.25
N GLU A 98 -0.58 -5.41 -1.14
CA GLU A 98 -1.60 -4.99 -0.18
C GLU A 98 -2.33 -6.22 0.36
N ALA A 99 -2.71 -6.17 1.63
CA ALA A 99 -3.52 -7.19 2.28
C ALA A 99 -4.55 -6.54 3.19
N HIS A 100 -5.81 -6.89 2.99
CA HIS A 100 -6.94 -6.33 3.72
C HIS A 100 -7.78 -7.43 4.35
N THR A 101 -8.23 -7.22 5.59
CA THR A 101 -9.31 -8.02 6.17
C THR A 101 -10.62 -7.54 5.58
N MET A 102 -11.45 -8.47 5.14
CA MET A 102 -12.69 -8.16 4.43
C MET A 102 -13.91 -8.50 5.28
N THR A 103 -15.01 -7.83 4.96
CA THR A 103 -16.36 -8.23 5.35
C THR A 103 -17.02 -8.88 4.14
N GLY A 104 -17.59 -10.06 4.26
CA GLY A 104 -18.26 -10.76 3.16
C GLY A 104 -17.71 -12.16 2.92
N ASP A 105 -17.63 -12.58 1.65
CA ASP A 105 -17.38 -13.98 1.26
C ASP A 105 -15.97 -14.48 1.50
N VAL A 106 -15.01 -13.59 1.66
CA VAL A 106 -13.60 -13.93 1.95
C VAL A 106 -13.11 -13.20 3.19
N ASP A 107 -12.21 -13.81 3.94
CA ASP A 107 -11.65 -13.20 5.15
C ASP A 107 -10.60 -12.14 4.84
N TYR A 108 -9.82 -12.38 3.78
CA TYR A 108 -8.74 -11.50 3.36
C TYR A 108 -8.74 -11.31 1.85
N MET A 109 -8.38 -10.12 1.42
CA MET A 109 -8.10 -9.78 0.02
C MET A 109 -6.65 -9.34 -0.10
N LEU A 110 -5.91 -9.99 -0.99
CA LEU A 110 -4.51 -9.69 -1.31
C LEU A 110 -4.46 -9.09 -2.71
N LYS A 111 -3.73 -7.97 -2.87
CA LYS A 111 -3.29 -7.49 -4.18
C LYS A 111 -1.90 -8.03 -4.44
N VAL A 112 -1.77 -8.83 -5.46
CA VAL A 112 -0.55 -9.57 -5.81
C VAL A 112 -0.05 -9.09 -7.16
N ILE A 113 1.26 -8.87 -7.28
CA ILE A 113 1.91 -8.52 -8.55
C ILE A 113 3.01 -9.54 -8.82
N VAL A 114 2.96 -10.16 -10.00
CA VAL A 114 3.87 -11.21 -10.44
C VAL A 114 4.24 -11.04 -11.91
N PRO A 115 5.34 -11.66 -12.37
CA PRO A 115 5.77 -11.53 -13.76
C PRO A 115 4.79 -12.10 -14.78
N ASP A 116 4.20 -13.26 -14.48
CA ASP A 116 3.39 -14.03 -15.43
C ASP A 116 2.36 -14.93 -14.72
N LEU A 117 1.49 -15.58 -15.50
CA LEU A 117 0.49 -16.51 -14.98
C LEU A 117 1.10 -17.76 -14.32
N PRO A 118 2.18 -18.37 -14.85
CA PRO A 118 2.90 -19.44 -14.15
C PRO A 118 3.40 -19.01 -12.76
N ALA A 119 3.89 -17.79 -12.60
CA ALA A 119 4.30 -17.25 -11.30
C ALA A 119 3.10 -17.08 -10.34
N LEU A 120 1.96 -16.59 -10.85
CA LEU A 120 0.73 -16.53 -10.07
C LEU A 120 0.28 -17.94 -9.62
N SER A 121 0.36 -18.92 -10.51
CA SER A 121 0.02 -20.30 -10.18
C SER A 121 0.91 -20.86 -9.09
N ARG A 122 2.23 -20.64 -9.16
CA ARG A 122 3.16 -21.03 -8.09
C ARG A 122 2.83 -20.35 -6.77
N PHE A 123 2.66 -19.04 -6.78
CA PHE A 123 2.27 -18.29 -5.58
C PHE A 123 1.03 -18.86 -4.90
N ILE A 124 0.00 -19.22 -5.67
CA ILE A 124 -1.22 -19.82 -5.09
C ILE A 124 -0.97 -21.24 -4.58
N ASN A 125 -0.32 -22.09 -5.39
CA ASN A 125 -0.20 -23.52 -5.08
C ASN A 125 0.93 -23.84 -4.11
N ASP A 126 2.01 -23.07 -4.11
CA ASP A 126 3.20 -23.36 -3.31
C ASP A 126 3.26 -22.52 -2.04
N ASP A 127 2.75 -21.27 -2.07
CA ASP A 127 2.84 -20.34 -0.95
C ASP A 127 1.54 -20.23 -0.14
N LEU A 128 0.36 -20.25 -0.77
CA LEU A 128 -0.92 -20.05 -0.09
C LEU A 128 -1.61 -21.35 0.28
N LEU A 129 -1.90 -22.23 -0.68
CA LEU A 129 -2.70 -23.44 -0.46
C LEU A 129 -2.07 -24.47 0.50
N PRO A 130 -0.73 -24.62 0.60
CA PRO A 130 -0.13 -25.53 1.56
C PRO A 130 -0.25 -25.08 3.01
N GLN A 131 -0.68 -23.86 3.26
CA GLN A 131 -0.81 -23.32 4.62
C GLN A 131 -2.04 -23.93 5.32
N GLU A 132 -1.83 -24.61 6.43
CA GLU A 132 -2.88 -25.28 7.22
C GLU A 132 -4.05 -24.34 7.60
N VAL A 133 -3.76 -23.05 7.72
CA VAL A 133 -4.76 -22.03 8.07
C VAL A 133 -5.65 -21.64 6.89
N VAL A 134 -5.23 -21.92 5.65
CA VAL A 134 -5.95 -21.55 4.42
C VAL A 134 -6.92 -22.65 4.02
N GLN A 135 -8.19 -22.33 3.94
CA GLN A 135 -9.23 -23.27 3.50
C GLN A 135 -9.54 -23.14 2.01
N ASN A 136 -9.62 -21.88 1.53
CA ASN A 136 -9.99 -21.64 0.14
C ASN A 136 -9.29 -20.39 -0.38
N VAL A 137 -8.94 -20.44 -1.67
CA VAL A 137 -8.34 -19.32 -2.41
C VAL A 137 -9.12 -19.09 -3.69
N ARG A 138 -9.49 -17.83 -3.94
CA ARG A 138 -10.11 -17.38 -5.20
C ARG A 138 -9.27 -16.27 -5.79
N SER A 139 -8.84 -16.38 -7.02
CA SER A 139 -8.08 -15.33 -7.70
C SER A 139 -8.87 -14.71 -8.84
N SER A 140 -8.75 -13.39 -8.96
CA SER A 140 -9.25 -12.61 -10.09
C SER A 140 -8.08 -11.81 -10.66
N ILE A 141 -7.83 -11.94 -11.96
CA ILE A 141 -6.76 -11.24 -12.64
C ILE A 141 -7.31 -9.92 -13.16
N ALA A 142 -6.62 -8.81 -12.87
CA ALA A 142 -6.96 -7.53 -13.47
C ALA A 142 -6.59 -7.56 -14.96
N MET A 143 -7.57 -7.34 -15.82
CA MET A 143 -7.33 -7.25 -17.27
C MET A 143 -6.70 -5.91 -17.63
N GLU A 144 -7.07 -4.85 -16.91
CA GLU A 144 -6.62 -3.49 -17.10
C GLU A 144 -6.70 -2.75 -15.76
N THR A 145 -5.72 -1.90 -15.48
CA THR A 145 -5.77 -0.96 -14.36
C THR A 145 -6.23 0.40 -14.88
N LEU A 146 -7.44 0.79 -14.52
CA LEU A 146 -8.03 2.06 -14.97
C LEU A 146 -7.52 3.25 -14.17
N LYS A 147 -7.09 3.03 -12.94
CA LYS A 147 -6.54 4.03 -12.03
C LYS A 147 -5.71 3.35 -10.96
N ASP A 148 -4.47 3.76 -10.80
CA ASP A 148 -3.53 3.31 -9.75
C ASP A 148 -3.02 4.46 -8.87
N ASP A 149 -3.67 5.60 -8.98
CA ASP A 149 -3.35 6.80 -8.23
C ASP A 149 -3.68 6.60 -6.74
N ASN A 150 -2.64 6.40 -5.92
CA ASN A 150 -2.75 6.17 -4.48
C ASN A 150 -2.86 7.47 -3.66
N LEU A 151 -3.19 8.60 -4.30
CA LEU A 151 -3.31 9.89 -3.64
C LEU A 151 -4.54 9.92 -2.73
N LEU A 152 -4.35 10.39 -1.50
CA LEU A 152 -5.46 10.61 -0.58
C LEU A 152 -6.23 11.88 -0.98
N PRO A 153 -7.57 11.90 -0.90
CA PRO A 153 -8.39 13.07 -1.21
C PRO A 153 -8.25 14.10 -0.07
N LEU A 154 -7.18 14.89 -0.12
CA LEU A 154 -6.94 15.98 0.83
C LEU A 154 -7.73 17.23 0.39
N SER A 155 -8.66 17.65 1.21
CA SER A 155 -9.49 18.86 1.02
C SER A 155 -8.95 20.03 1.81
#